data_9fe4a28d7addc01de5a925f8c909a8fb
#
_entry.id   9fe4a28d7addc01de5a925f8c909a8fb
#
_cell.length_a   1.000
_cell.length_b   1.000
_cell.length_c   1.000
_cell.angle_alpha   90.00
_cell.angle_beta   90.00
_cell.angle_gamma   90.00
#
_symmetry.space_group_name_H-M   'P 1'
#
loop_
_entity.id
_entity.type
_entity.pdbx_description
1 polymer ?
#
loop_
_entity_poly.entity_id
_entity_poly.type
_entity_poly.pdbx_seq_one_letter_code
_entity_poly.pdbx_strand_id
1 'polypeptide(L)'
;HDVRVLIPGYRQVLNSDNPIHVIGELSGHAALPACKIGRMDLKDGLVIYVLICPELYEREGSPYGANNGRDWPDNHIRFARLGLAAADIAANLAQIHWQPDLVHAHDWPAGLTPAYMHWRGQSTPTLFTIHNLAYQGVFSRACCPELAIPEHALQQDGMEFYGKLSFLKAGMAYSSHITTVSATYAAEITTPAFGCGLDGFLASKTQQGL
;
A
#
# COMPACT_ATOMS: atom_id res chain seq x y z
N HIS A 1 -7.38 -21.78 -3.84
CA HIS A 1 -7.13 -20.69 -2.87
C HIS A 1 -8.17 -19.59 -3.07
N ASP A 2 -8.67 -18.98 -1.97
CA ASP A 2 -9.55 -17.81 -2.01
C ASP A 2 -8.65 -16.55 -2.08
N VAL A 3 -8.49 -16.00 -3.27
CA VAL A 3 -7.71 -14.78 -3.51
C VAL A 3 -8.66 -13.62 -3.74
N ARG A 4 -8.45 -12.51 -3.03
CA ARG A 4 -9.22 -11.28 -3.18
C ARG A 4 -8.28 -10.11 -3.42
N VAL A 5 -8.66 -9.21 -4.31
CA VAL A 5 -7.84 -8.05 -4.69
C VAL A 5 -8.49 -6.80 -4.14
N LEU A 6 -7.74 -5.97 -3.42
CA LEU A 6 -8.20 -4.65 -2.97
C LEU A 6 -7.65 -3.58 -3.91
N ILE A 7 -8.53 -2.78 -4.49
CA ILE A 7 -8.17 -1.64 -5.35
C ILE A 7 -8.95 -0.39 -4.95
N PRO A 8 -8.39 0.82 -5.19
CA PRO A 8 -9.15 2.04 -5.05
C PRO A 8 -10.33 2.13 -6.03
N GLY A 9 -11.42 2.75 -5.58
CA GLY A 9 -12.60 3.05 -6.40
C GLY A 9 -12.32 4.19 -7.37
N TYR A 10 -11.42 3.97 -8.30
CA TYR A 10 -11.19 4.91 -9.40
C TYR A 10 -12.44 5.02 -10.27
N ARG A 11 -12.62 6.17 -10.91
CA ARG A 11 -13.78 6.43 -11.76
C ARG A 11 -14.05 5.33 -12.79
N GLN A 12 -13.00 4.77 -13.40
CA GLN A 12 -13.12 3.67 -14.37
C GLN A 12 -13.62 2.38 -13.74
N VAL A 13 -13.25 2.11 -12.49
CA VAL A 13 -13.71 0.95 -11.72
C VAL A 13 -15.17 1.11 -11.33
N LEU A 14 -15.54 2.30 -10.81
CA LEU A 14 -16.92 2.59 -10.38
C LEU A 14 -17.92 2.61 -11.54
N ASN A 15 -17.46 3.01 -12.74
CA ASN A 15 -18.28 3.06 -13.96
C ASN A 15 -18.17 1.78 -14.83
N SER A 16 -17.58 0.70 -14.30
CA SER A 16 -17.53 -0.57 -15.02
C SER A 16 -18.92 -1.25 -15.07
N ASP A 17 -19.11 -2.13 -16.04
CA ASP A 17 -20.36 -2.91 -16.18
C ASP A 17 -20.57 -3.94 -15.06
N ASN A 18 -19.56 -4.19 -14.24
CA ASN A 18 -19.65 -5.13 -13.13
C ASN A 18 -20.31 -4.47 -11.92
N PRO A 19 -21.36 -5.06 -11.33
CA PRO A 19 -22.02 -4.48 -10.17
C PRO A 19 -21.10 -4.48 -8.95
N ILE A 20 -21.13 -3.37 -8.19
CA ILE A 20 -20.40 -3.22 -6.94
C ILE A 20 -21.40 -3.13 -5.80
N HIS A 21 -21.35 -4.10 -4.89
CA HIS A 21 -22.20 -4.14 -3.70
C HIS A 21 -21.42 -3.68 -2.48
N VAL A 22 -21.91 -2.65 -1.78
CA VAL A 22 -21.30 -2.21 -0.51
C VAL A 22 -21.52 -3.31 0.54
N ILE A 23 -20.42 -3.80 1.12
CA ILE A 23 -20.39 -4.91 2.07
C ILE A 23 -19.82 -4.52 3.45
N GLY A 24 -19.26 -3.34 3.59
CA GLY A 24 -18.68 -2.88 4.85
C GLY A 24 -18.31 -1.40 4.80
N GLU A 25 -18.01 -0.87 5.98
CA GLU A 25 -17.56 0.51 6.16
C GLU A 25 -16.32 0.53 7.06
N LEU A 26 -15.44 1.47 6.81
CA LEU A 26 -14.22 1.71 7.58
C LEU A 26 -14.22 3.15 8.10
N SER A 27 -13.97 3.31 9.38
CA SER A 27 -13.86 4.63 10.01
C SER A 27 -12.66 5.40 9.48
N GLY A 28 -12.73 6.72 9.55
CA GLY A 28 -11.57 7.58 9.35
C GLY A 28 -10.56 7.49 10.50
N HIS A 29 -9.31 7.85 10.21
CA HIS A 29 -8.24 7.89 11.20
C HIS A 29 -7.24 9.00 10.86
N ALA A 30 -6.95 9.92 11.77
CA ALA A 30 -6.17 11.13 11.51
C ALA A 30 -6.76 11.91 10.30
N ALA A 31 -5.97 12.24 9.28
CA ALA A 31 -6.49 12.87 8.06
C ALA A 31 -7.00 11.86 7.00
N LEU A 32 -6.96 10.55 7.30
CA LEU A 32 -7.47 9.53 6.39
C LEU A 32 -8.98 9.41 6.55
N PRO A 33 -9.79 9.70 5.50
CA PRO A 33 -11.23 9.76 5.62
C PRO A 33 -11.88 8.38 5.84
N ALA A 34 -13.11 8.37 6.35
CA ALA A 34 -13.94 7.17 6.34
C ALA A 34 -14.21 6.72 4.90
N CYS A 35 -14.41 5.42 4.70
CA CYS A 35 -14.68 4.87 3.37
C CYS A 35 -15.56 3.63 3.44
N LYS A 36 -16.08 3.21 2.29
CA LYS A 36 -16.84 1.97 2.17
C LYS A 36 -16.03 0.91 1.43
N ILE A 37 -16.33 -0.34 1.70
CA ILE A 37 -15.80 -1.48 0.95
C ILE A 37 -16.93 -1.99 0.04
N GLY A 38 -16.70 -1.88 -1.26
CA GLY A 38 -17.53 -2.53 -2.27
C GLY A 38 -16.96 -3.91 -2.61
N ARG A 39 -17.83 -4.84 -2.96
CA ARG A 39 -17.49 -6.14 -3.52
C ARG A 39 -17.94 -6.20 -4.98
N MET A 40 -17.04 -6.61 -5.85
CA MET A 40 -17.27 -6.90 -7.25
C MET A 40 -16.84 -8.34 -7.52
N ASP A 41 -17.76 -9.17 -8.00
CA ASP A 41 -17.47 -10.55 -8.38
C ASP A 41 -17.29 -10.62 -9.91
N LEU A 42 -16.11 -11.02 -10.37
CA LEU A 42 -15.82 -11.17 -11.79
C LEU A 42 -16.28 -12.53 -12.30
N LYS A 43 -16.49 -12.64 -13.62
CA LYS A 43 -17.02 -13.85 -14.27
C LYS A 43 -16.12 -15.08 -14.13
N ASP A 44 -14.82 -14.89 -13.93
CA ASP A 44 -13.82 -15.93 -13.69
C ASP A 44 -13.74 -16.37 -12.23
N GLY A 45 -14.58 -15.79 -11.36
CA GLY A 45 -14.64 -16.10 -9.94
C GLY A 45 -13.69 -15.26 -9.06
N LEU A 46 -12.91 -14.34 -9.64
CA LEU A 46 -12.09 -13.42 -8.86
C LEU A 46 -12.98 -12.42 -8.11
N VAL A 47 -12.74 -12.26 -6.83
CA VAL A 47 -13.39 -11.26 -5.98
C VAL A 47 -12.51 -10.03 -5.88
N ILE A 48 -13.07 -8.87 -6.23
CA ILE A 48 -12.41 -7.57 -6.07
C ILE A 48 -13.11 -6.80 -4.95
N TYR A 49 -12.33 -6.33 -3.99
CA TYR A 49 -12.77 -5.32 -3.03
C TYR A 49 -12.41 -3.93 -3.57
N VAL A 50 -13.39 -3.07 -3.63
CA VAL A 50 -13.26 -1.70 -4.13
C VAL A 50 -13.32 -0.74 -2.95
N LEU A 51 -12.25 0.00 -2.72
CA LEU A 51 -12.19 1.05 -1.69
C LEU A 51 -12.92 2.29 -2.19
N ILE A 52 -14.17 2.47 -1.77
CA ILE A 52 -15.03 3.56 -2.20
C ILE A 52 -14.80 4.76 -1.28
N CYS A 53 -14.09 5.75 -1.79
CA CYS A 53 -13.81 7.03 -1.17
C CYS A 53 -13.73 8.10 -2.27
N PRO A 54 -14.89 8.66 -2.70
CA PRO A 54 -14.96 9.50 -3.89
C PRO A 54 -14.02 10.70 -3.85
N GLU A 55 -13.89 11.35 -2.72
CA GLU A 55 -13.00 12.51 -2.54
C GLU A 55 -11.53 12.19 -2.82
N LEU A 56 -11.09 10.94 -2.65
CA LEU A 56 -9.73 10.53 -2.91
C LEU A 56 -9.52 9.93 -4.32
N TYR A 57 -10.50 9.18 -4.83
CA TYR A 57 -10.26 8.31 -5.98
C TYR A 57 -11.16 8.57 -7.19
N GLU A 58 -12.34 9.19 -7.02
CA GLU A 58 -13.26 9.46 -8.14
C GLU A 58 -12.86 10.75 -8.87
N ARG A 59 -11.70 10.73 -9.51
CA ARG A 59 -11.10 11.89 -10.20
C ARG A 59 -10.79 11.56 -11.66
N GLU A 60 -10.76 12.61 -12.48
CA GLU A 60 -10.29 12.47 -13.86
C GLU A 60 -8.76 12.53 -13.91
N GLY A 61 -8.16 11.60 -14.64
CA GLY A 61 -6.71 11.48 -14.78
C GLY A 61 -6.22 10.06 -14.56
N SER A 62 -4.94 9.93 -14.24
CA SER A 62 -4.33 8.67 -13.87
C SER A 62 -4.49 8.36 -12.38
N PRO A 63 -4.21 7.13 -11.94
CA PRO A 63 -4.12 6.83 -10.51
C PRO A 63 -3.16 7.73 -9.73
N TYR A 64 -2.18 8.32 -10.38
CA TYR A 64 -1.12 9.12 -9.74
C TYR A 64 -1.25 10.61 -9.92
N GLY A 65 -1.92 11.08 -10.97
CA GLY A 65 -1.94 12.49 -11.30
C GLY A 65 -3.07 12.92 -12.23
N ALA A 66 -3.22 14.24 -12.33
CA ALA A 66 -4.21 14.89 -13.18
C ALA A 66 -3.82 14.83 -14.66
N ASN A 67 -4.78 15.15 -15.55
CA ASN A 67 -4.56 15.16 -17.00
C ASN A 67 -3.49 16.17 -17.49
N ASN A 68 -3.09 17.11 -16.63
CA ASN A 68 -2.02 18.07 -16.92
C ASN A 68 -0.61 17.52 -16.60
N GLY A 69 -0.47 16.23 -16.28
CA GLY A 69 0.79 15.57 -15.99
C GLY A 69 1.37 15.85 -14.58
N ARG A 70 0.64 16.55 -13.72
CA ARG A 70 1.06 16.79 -12.33
C ARG A 70 0.49 15.73 -11.41
N ASP A 71 1.31 15.26 -10.48
CA ASP A 71 0.86 14.37 -9.42
C ASP A 71 -0.24 15.01 -8.58
N TRP A 72 -1.14 14.17 -8.06
CA TRP A 72 -2.11 14.63 -7.08
C TRP A 72 -1.39 15.08 -5.81
N PRO A 73 -1.64 16.28 -5.29
CA PRO A 73 -0.93 16.83 -4.14
C PRO A 73 -1.17 16.03 -2.85
N ASP A 74 -2.26 15.27 -2.80
CA ASP A 74 -2.68 14.43 -1.70
C ASP A 74 -2.38 12.92 -1.91
N ASN A 75 -1.45 12.57 -2.78
CA ASN A 75 -1.08 11.16 -3.00
C ASN A 75 -0.65 10.44 -1.72
N HIS A 76 -0.03 11.16 -0.77
CA HIS A 76 0.30 10.60 0.55
C HIS A 76 -0.96 10.15 1.31
N ILE A 77 -2.04 10.94 1.32
CA ILE A 77 -3.33 10.59 1.92
C ILE A 77 -3.99 9.42 1.16
N ARG A 78 -4.03 9.51 -0.16
CA ARG A 78 -4.68 8.54 -1.04
C ARG A 78 -4.11 7.13 -0.85
N PHE A 79 -2.81 6.99 -0.94
CA PHE A 79 -2.17 5.67 -0.81
C PHE A 79 -2.00 5.22 0.64
N ALA A 80 -1.90 6.13 1.59
CA ALA A 80 -2.01 5.79 3.01
C ALA A 80 -3.40 5.23 3.34
N ARG A 81 -4.49 5.81 2.79
CA ARG A 81 -5.85 5.28 3.00
C ARG A 81 -6.02 3.87 2.44
N LEU A 82 -5.43 3.58 1.28
CA LEU A 82 -5.40 2.23 0.71
C LEU A 82 -4.70 1.25 1.65
N GLY A 83 -3.50 1.60 2.12
CA GLY A 83 -2.73 0.75 3.04
C GLY A 83 -3.46 0.51 4.37
N LEU A 84 -4.09 1.56 4.92
CA LEU A 84 -4.87 1.44 6.14
C LEU A 84 -6.12 0.57 5.93
N ALA A 85 -6.82 0.68 4.79
CA ALA A 85 -7.97 -0.16 4.48
C ALA A 85 -7.60 -1.64 4.42
N ALA A 86 -6.47 -1.97 3.81
CA ALA A 86 -5.97 -3.35 3.78
C ALA A 86 -5.69 -3.89 5.20
N ALA A 87 -5.06 -3.08 6.07
CA ALA A 87 -4.82 -3.42 7.46
C ALA A 87 -6.14 -3.57 8.26
N ASP A 88 -7.11 -2.70 8.02
CA ASP A 88 -8.45 -2.77 8.65
C ASP A 88 -9.20 -4.04 8.23
N ILE A 89 -9.13 -4.44 6.96
CA ILE A 89 -9.72 -5.69 6.45
C ILE A 89 -9.05 -6.89 7.11
N ALA A 90 -7.72 -6.91 7.18
CA ALA A 90 -6.97 -7.98 7.82
C ALA A 90 -7.30 -8.13 9.32
N ALA A 91 -7.64 -7.03 9.99
CA ALA A 91 -8.11 -7.02 11.39
C ALA A 91 -9.62 -7.30 11.56
N ASN A 92 -10.35 -7.58 10.48
CA ASN A 92 -11.82 -7.74 10.45
C ASN A 92 -12.60 -6.50 10.94
N LEU A 93 -12.02 -5.32 10.85
CA LEU A 93 -12.68 -4.08 11.28
C LEU A 93 -13.79 -3.63 10.31
N ALA A 94 -13.73 -4.09 9.05
CA ALA A 94 -14.80 -3.86 8.07
C ALA A 94 -16.02 -4.75 8.25
N GLN A 95 -15.97 -5.75 9.15
CA GLN A 95 -17.04 -6.73 9.44
C GLN A 95 -17.59 -7.45 8.19
N ILE A 96 -16.70 -7.72 7.24
CA ILE A 96 -17.06 -8.35 5.95
C ILE A 96 -17.07 -9.89 6.00
N HIS A 97 -16.95 -10.48 7.19
CA HIS A 97 -16.95 -11.92 7.44
C HIS A 97 -15.91 -12.70 6.63
N TRP A 98 -14.77 -12.07 6.36
CA TRP A 98 -13.63 -12.67 5.70
C TRP A 98 -12.34 -12.02 6.20
N GLN A 99 -11.33 -12.84 6.44
CA GLN A 99 -9.98 -12.39 6.81
C GLN A 99 -8.96 -13.14 5.96
N PRO A 100 -7.86 -12.47 5.54
CA PRO A 100 -6.78 -13.11 4.82
C PRO A 100 -5.87 -13.91 5.75
N ASP A 101 -5.36 -15.05 5.29
CA ASP A 101 -4.23 -15.78 5.90
C ASP A 101 -2.88 -15.13 5.55
N LEU A 102 -2.83 -14.35 4.47
CA LEU A 102 -1.67 -13.62 3.98
C LEU A 102 -2.12 -12.33 3.30
N VAL A 103 -1.43 -11.22 3.55
CA VAL A 103 -1.61 -9.98 2.81
C VAL A 103 -0.42 -9.75 1.89
N HIS A 104 -0.69 -9.61 0.58
CA HIS A 104 0.33 -9.35 -0.42
C HIS A 104 0.21 -7.90 -0.92
N ALA A 105 1.20 -7.08 -0.64
CA ALA A 105 1.26 -5.68 -1.04
C ALA A 105 2.28 -5.46 -2.17
N HIS A 106 1.97 -4.55 -3.08
CA HIS A 106 2.77 -4.30 -4.29
C HIS A 106 3.18 -2.84 -4.39
N ASP A 107 4.48 -2.60 -4.51
CA ASP A 107 5.08 -1.29 -4.73
C ASP A 107 4.67 -0.20 -3.72
N TRP A 108 5.13 1.01 -3.93
CA TRP A 108 4.91 2.11 -3.03
C TRP A 108 3.43 2.47 -2.77
N PRO A 109 2.46 2.30 -3.72
CA PRO A 109 1.06 2.59 -3.44
C PRO A 109 0.45 1.73 -2.32
N ALA A 110 0.95 0.52 -2.14
CA ALA A 110 0.53 -0.38 -1.07
C ALA A 110 1.57 -0.48 0.08
N GLY A 111 2.63 0.32 0.03
CA GLY A 111 3.77 0.21 0.94
C GLY A 111 3.46 0.45 2.41
N LEU A 112 2.44 1.24 2.74
CA LEU A 112 2.02 1.42 4.13
C LEU A 112 1.15 0.28 4.68
N THR A 113 0.71 -0.68 3.86
CA THR A 113 -0.07 -1.83 4.33
C THR A 113 0.67 -2.65 5.39
N PRO A 114 1.89 -3.19 5.13
CA PRO A 114 2.64 -3.92 6.14
C PRO A 114 2.98 -3.07 7.37
N ALA A 115 3.25 -1.78 7.16
CA ALA A 115 3.57 -0.85 8.24
C ALA A 115 2.39 -0.66 9.20
N TYR A 116 1.20 -0.35 8.71
CA TYR A 116 0.01 -0.23 9.55
C TYR A 116 -0.33 -1.53 10.29
N MET A 117 -0.19 -2.69 9.61
CA MET A 117 -0.39 -4.00 10.24
C MET A 117 0.61 -4.21 11.38
N HIS A 118 1.89 -3.93 11.16
CA HIS A 118 2.94 -4.06 12.16
C HIS A 118 2.71 -3.14 13.37
N TRP A 119 2.45 -1.84 13.14
CA TRP A 119 2.25 -0.87 14.22
C TRP A 119 1.01 -1.16 15.07
N ARG A 120 0.06 -1.92 14.52
CA ARG A 120 -1.16 -2.38 15.24
C ARG A 120 -1.01 -3.77 15.84
N GLY A 121 0.17 -4.38 15.78
CA GLY A 121 0.44 -5.70 16.35
C GLY A 121 -0.33 -6.83 15.69
N GLN A 122 -0.70 -6.71 14.41
CA GLN A 122 -1.40 -7.78 13.68
C GLN A 122 -0.43 -8.90 13.35
N SER A 123 -0.88 -10.14 13.51
CA SER A 123 -0.07 -11.35 13.28
C SER A 123 -0.18 -11.94 11.88
N THR A 124 -1.13 -11.49 11.05
CA THR A 124 -1.26 -11.96 9.68
C THR A 124 0.02 -11.64 8.90
N PRO A 125 0.68 -12.66 8.31
CA PRO A 125 1.92 -12.44 7.58
C PRO A 125 1.71 -11.55 6.35
N THR A 126 2.76 -10.82 5.99
CA THR A 126 2.74 -9.91 4.85
C THR A 126 3.84 -10.26 3.85
N LEU A 127 3.51 -10.24 2.57
CA LEU A 127 4.45 -10.33 1.46
C LEU A 127 4.48 -8.98 0.75
N PHE A 128 5.67 -8.48 0.44
CA PHE A 128 5.84 -7.22 -0.28
C PHE A 128 6.63 -7.44 -1.58
N THR A 129 6.05 -7.09 -2.72
CA THR A 129 6.71 -7.24 -4.03
C THR A 129 7.13 -5.89 -4.59
N ILE A 130 8.40 -5.79 -4.96
CA ILE A 130 9.00 -4.65 -5.66
C ILE A 130 8.97 -4.94 -7.16
N HIS A 131 8.21 -4.15 -7.93
CA HIS A 131 8.21 -4.22 -9.39
C HIS A 131 9.16 -3.18 -9.99
N ASN A 132 9.20 -1.97 -9.39
CA ASN A 132 10.12 -0.92 -9.83
C ASN A 132 10.60 -0.06 -8.65
N LEU A 133 11.84 -0.28 -8.24
CA LEU A 133 12.48 0.39 -7.11
C LEU A 133 12.64 1.92 -7.30
N ALA A 134 12.63 2.41 -8.54
CA ALA A 134 12.77 3.84 -8.83
C ALA A 134 11.56 4.66 -8.36
N TYR A 135 10.38 4.05 -8.26
CA TYR A 135 9.17 4.69 -7.75
C TYR A 135 8.99 4.38 -6.27
N GLN A 136 9.33 5.33 -5.42
CA GLN A 136 9.40 5.10 -3.97
C GLN A 136 8.25 5.68 -3.17
N GLY A 137 7.42 6.57 -3.76
CA GLY A 137 6.41 7.30 -2.99
C GLY A 137 7.04 8.10 -1.87
N VAL A 138 7.85 9.10 -2.24
CA VAL A 138 8.62 9.92 -1.30
C VAL A 138 7.84 11.18 -0.92
N PHE A 139 7.60 11.36 0.38
CA PHE A 139 6.81 12.48 0.92
C PHE A 139 7.54 13.19 2.06
N SER A 140 7.05 14.37 2.42
CA SER A 140 7.59 15.15 3.54
C SER A 140 7.31 14.45 4.89
N ARG A 141 8.24 14.52 5.83
CA ARG A 141 8.02 14.08 7.22
C ARG A 141 6.89 14.84 7.92
N ALA A 142 6.56 16.05 7.45
CA ALA A 142 5.43 16.81 7.98
C ALA A 142 4.07 16.12 7.80
N CYS A 143 3.96 15.14 6.88
CA CYS A 143 2.74 14.35 6.68
C CYS A 143 2.51 13.28 7.76
N CYS A 144 3.49 12.97 8.64
CA CYS A 144 3.36 11.88 9.61
C CYS A 144 2.11 11.97 10.50
N PRO A 145 1.75 13.13 11.08
CA PRO A 145 0.55 13.23 11.91
C PRO A 145 -0.74 12.97 11.11
N GLU A 146 -0.79 13.42 9.86
CA GLU A 146 -1.92 13.23 8.95
C GLU A 146 -2.17 11.76 8.62
N LEU A 147 -1.08 10.98 8.55
CA LEU A 147 -1.09 9.56 8.20
C LEU A 147 -1.06 8.63 9.40
N ALA A 148 -1.11 9.16 10.63
CA ALA A 148 -0.95 8.39 11.87
C ALA A 148 0.32 7.52 11.89
N ILE A 149 1.42 8.04 11.33
CA ILE A 149 2.72 7.39 11.34
C ILE A 149 3.40 7.65 12.69
N PRO A 150 3.78 6.60 13.45
CA PRO A 150 4.42 6.78 14.74
C PRO A 150 5.85 7.29 14.58
N GLU A 151 6.33 8.08 15.56
CA GLU A 151 7.65 8.71 15.49
C GLU A 151 8.80 7.71 15.35
N HIS A 152 8.69 6.54 15.98
CA HIS A 152 9.71 5.50 15.89
C HIS A 152 9.86 4.92 14.47
N ALA A 153 8.88 5.10 13.58
CA ALA A 153 8.99 4.67 12.18
C ALA A 153 9.94 5.55 11.35
N LEU A 154 10.33 6.71 11.88
CA LEU A 154 11.21 7.69 11.21
C LEU A 154 12.70 7.40 11.43
N GLN A 155 13.06 6.14 11.62
CA GLN A 155 14.43 5.70 11.80
C GLN A 155 14.98 5.07 10.52
N GLN A 156 16.30 4.87 10.48
CA GLN A 156 17.00 4.38 9.29
C GLN A 156 16.59 2.94 8.91
N ASP A 157 16.23 2.12 9.87
CA ASP A 157 15.69 0.76 9.66
C ASP A 157 14.18 0.74 9.37
N GLY A 158 13.49 1.88 9.53
CA GLY A 158 12.10 2.09 9.22
C GLY A 158 11.89 2.69 7.82
N MET A 159 11.05 3.72 7.73
CA MET A 159 10.65 4.35 6.48
C MET A 159 11.39 5.65 6.14
N GLU A 160 12.34 6.07 6.97
CA GLU A 160 13.13 7.28 6.73
C GLU A 160 13.96 7.13 5.44
N PHE A 161 13.97 8.17 4.61
CA PHE A 161 14.72 8.20 3.36
C PHE A 161 15.22 9.63 3.07
N TYR A 162 16.48 9.88 3.35
CA TYR A 162 17.15 11.17 3.14
C TYR A 162 16.36 12.38 3.67
N GLY A 163 15.91 12.30 4.92
CA GLY A 163 15.13 13.35 5.59
C GLY A 163 13.64 13.38 5.21
N LYS A 164 13.17 12.43 4.41
CA LYS A 164 11.78 12.27 3.96
C LYS A 164 11.23 10.90 4.37
N LEU A 165 10.01 10.59 3.94
CA LEU A 165 9.38 9.29 4.06
C LEU A 165 9.41 8.57 2.72
N SER A 166 9.73 7.28 2.70
CA SER A 166 9.52 6.41 1.53
C SER A 166 8.48 5.34 1.87
N PHE A 167 7.36 5.34 1.14
CA PHE A 167 6.33 4.32 1.32
C PHE A 167 6.81 2.94 0.84
N LEU A 168 7.61 2.91 -0.22
CA LEU A 168 8.24 1.66 -0.68
C LEU A 168 9.15 1.08 0.41
N LYS A 169 9.98 1.92 1.04
CA LYS A 169 10.84 1.49 2.14
C LYS A 169 10.05 1.01 3.34
N ALA A 170 8.93 1.66 3.67
CA ALA A 170 8.02 1.19 4.71
C ALA A 170 7.49 -0.22 4.41
N GLY A 171 7.07 -0.48 3.17
CA GLY A 171 6.65 -1.80 2.73
C GLY A 171 7.70 -2.87 2.97
N MET A 172 8.95 -2.59 2.60
CA MET A 172 10.07 -3.49 2.81
C MET A 172 10.47 -3.63 4.29
N ALA A 173 10.42 -2.54 5.06
CA ALA A 173 10.86 -2.54 6.47
C ALA A 173 9.96 -3.38 7.36
N TYR A 174 8.64 -3.34 7.10
CA TYR A 174 7.61 -3.90 7.98
C TYR A 174 6.94 -5.17 7.45
N SER A 175 7.29 -5.64 6.23
CA SER A 175 6.76 -6.92 5.72
C SER A 175 7.48 -8.12 6.31
N SER A 176 6.77 -9.26 6.35
CA SER A 176 7.34 -10.54 6.75
C SER A 176 8.34 -11.08 5.73
N HIS A 177 8.06 -10.86 4.43
CA HIS A 177 8.91 -11.25 3.32
C HIS A 177 8.89 -10.20 2.21
N ILE A 178 10.04 -10.07 1.52
CA ILE A 178 10.19 -9.21 0.36
C ILE A 178 10.46 -10.08 -0.87
N THR A 179 9.84 -9.73 -1.98
CA THR A 179 10.10 -10.36 -3.28
C THR A 179 10.27 -9.30 -4.35
N THR A 180 10.79 -9.72 -5.49
CA THR A 180 10.85 -8.91 -6.70
C THR A 180 10.62 -9.78 -7.95
N VAL A 181 10.57 -9.14 -9.11
CA VAL A 181 10.07 -9.74 -10.35
C VAL A 181 11.02 -10.72 -11.03
N SER A 182 12.32 -10.74 -10.66
CA SER A 182 13.30 -11.72 -11.17
C SER A 182 14.53 -11.84 -10.28
N ALA A 183 15.24 -12.96 -10.37
CA ALA A 183 16.51 -13.16 -9.67
C ALA A 183 17.58 -12.15 -10.11
N THR A 184 17.61 -11.80 -11.39
CA THR A 184 18.53 -10.78 -11.91
C THR A 184 18.25 -9.43 -11.27
N TYR A 185 16.99 -9.00 -11.27
CA TYR A 185 16.60 -7.74 -10.66
C TYR A 185 16.86 -7.71 -9.15
N ALA A 186 16.65 -8.82 -8.45
CA ALA A 186 17.00 -8.94 -7.03
C ALA A 186 18.49 -8.68 -6.78
N ALA A 187 19.37 -9.19 -7.63
CA ALA A 187 20.81 -8.92 -7.55
C ALA A 187 21.15 -7.47 -7.91
N GLU A 188 20.53 -6.90 -8.92
CA GLU A 188 20.79 -5.52 -9.37
C GLU A 188 20.43 -4.49 -8.30
N ILE A 189 19.21 -4.56 -7.71
CA ILE A 189 18.72 -3.56 -6.74
C ILE A 189 19.49 -3.54 -5.41
N THR A 190 20.33 -4.55 -5.13
CA THR A 190 21.23 -4.56 -3.98
C THR A 190 22.57 -3.89 -4.27
N THR A 191 22.77 -3.32 -5.47
CA THR A 191 23.99 -2.62 -5.85
C THR A 191 23.79 -1.10 -5.88
N PRO A 192 24.84 -0.29 -5.62
CA PRO A 192 24.74 1.18 -5.67
C PRO A 192 24.27 1.73 -7.03
N ALA A 193 24.55 1.00 -8.13
CA ALA A 193 24.18 1.42 -9.49
C ALA A 193 22.66 1.39 -9.74
N PHE A 194 21.95 0.45 -9.13
CA PHE A 194 20.52 0.21 -9.39
C PHE A 194 19.63 0.28 -8.13
N GLY A 195 20.23 0.40 -6.94
CA GLY A 195 19.52 0.39 -5.65
C GLY A 195 18.79 1.68 -5.32
N CYS A 196 18.87 2.73 -6.15
CA CYS A 196 18.15 3.99 -5.98
C CYS A 196 18.27 4.60 -4.57
N GLY A 197 19.44 4.41 -3.91
CA GLY A 197 19.69 4.84 -2.53
C GLY A 197 19.14 3.89 -1.45
N LEU A 198 18.63 2.72 -1.82
CA LEU A 198 18.13 1.67 -0.94
C LEU A 198 18.98 0.39 -0.99
N ASP A 199 20.07 0.38 -1.76
CA ASP A 199 20.97 -0.76 -1.92
C ASP A 199 21.51 -1.31 -0.60
N GLY A 200 21.97 -0.44 0.29
CA GLY A 200 22.47 -0.83 1.62
C GLY A 200 21.36 -1.42 2.49
N PHE A 201 20.16 -0.85 2.44
CA PHE A 201 19.00 -1.38 3.17
C PHE A 201 18.60 -2.77 2.63
N LEU A 202 18.49 -2.92 1.32
CA LEU A 202 18.15 -4.20 0.67
C LEU A 202 19.21 -5.27 0.93
N ALA A 203 20.50 -4.93 0.84
CA ALA A 203 21.58 -5.84 1.15
C ALA A 203 21.50 -6.36 2.60
N SER A 204 21.16 -5.48 3.56
CA SER A 204 20.98 -5.90 4.96
C SER A 204 19.80 -6.87 5.13
N LYS A 205 18.70 -6.65 4.40
CA LYS A 205 17.52 -7.55 4.42
C LYS A 205 17.84 -8.92 3.82
N THR A 206 18.56 -8.97 2.71
CA THR A 206 19.01 -10.23 2.09
C THR A 206 19.86 -11.07 3.05
N GLN A 207 20.75 -10.44 3.83
CA GLN A 207 21.55 -11.13 4.85
C GLN A 207 20.72 -11.69 6.01
N GLN A 208 19.53 -11.16 6.24
CA GLN A 208 18.57 -11.67 7.25
C GLN A 208 17.66 -12.78 6.73
N GLY A 209 17.87 -13.26 5.50
CA GLY A 209 17.13 -14.37 4.91
C GLY A 209 15.86 -13.99 4.19
N LEU A 210 15.79 -12.76 3.70
CA LEU A 210 14.69 -12.27 2.87
C LEU A 210 14.98 -12.48 1.39
#